data_6357a669f1f5b4daf6465393d8c57b9f
#
_entry.id   6357a669f1f5b4daf6465393d8c57b9f
#
_cell.length_a   1.000
_cell.length_b   1.000
_cell.length_c   1.000
_cell.angle_alpha   90.00
_cell.angle_beta   90.00
_cell.angle_gamma   90.00
#
_symmetry.space_group_name_H-M   'P 1'
#
loop_
_entity.id
_entity.type
_entity.pdbx_description
1 polymer ?
#
loop_
_entity_poly.entity_id
_entity_poly.type
_entity_poly.pdbx_seq_one_letter_code
_entity_poly.pdbx_strand_id
1 'polypeptide(L)'
;FGPAQRLHGATYVVDATFRRPELDPDGLVVDIGRAEERLKVALAGLDMRNLDELDEFTGQNTTTEFLARVVFDRLRASIHEGALGEGARGLTGIRVTLHESHVAWASFEGEV
;
A
#
# COMPACT_ATOMS: atom_id res chain seq x y z
N PHE A 1 14.42 6.96 13.63
CA PHE A 1 13.58 6.30 14.09
C PHE A 1 13.86 4.95 14.14
N GLY A 2 14.02 4.54 14.90
CA GLY A 2 14.26 3.33 15.19
C GLY A 2 14.27 2.44 14.09
N PRO A 3 13.88 1.49 13.97
CA PRO A 3 14.02 0.70 12.85
C PRO A 3 13.35 1.25 11.68
N ALA A 4 12.43 2.08 11.86
CA ALA A 4 11.74 2.44 10.69
C ALA A 4 12.46 3.39 9.89
N GLN A 5 13.23 4.14 10.55
CA GLN A 5 13.89 4.99 9.86
C GLN A 5 14.77 4.39 9.06
N ARG A 6 15.08 3.31 9.32
CA ARG A 6 15.92 2.77 8.49
C ARG A 6 15.22 1.75 7.76
N LEU A 7 14.66 2.08 6.68
CA LEU A 7 14.05 1.09 5.88
C LEU A 7 15.00 0.08 5.38
N HIS A 8 16.23 0.48 5.19
CA HIS A 8 17.23 -0.46 4.79
C HIS A 8 17.45 -1.55 5.82
N GLY A 9 17.08 -1.33 7.04
CA GLY A 9 17.22 -2.35 8.06
C GLY A 9 15.91 -2.70 8.72
N ALA A 10 14.84 -2.12 8.24
CA ALA A 10 13.56 -2.30 8.91
C ALA A 10 12.70 -3.32 8.20
N THR A 11 11.87 -4.00 8.97
CA THR A 11 10.85 -4.89 8.43
C THR A 11 9.51 -4.28 8.77
N TYR A 12 8.71 -4.03 7.74
CA TYR A 12 7.37 -3.55 7.94
C TYR A 12 6.38 -4.67 7.74
N VAL A 13 5.31 -4.64 8.51
CA VAL A 13 4.12 -5.41 8.21
C VAL A 13 3.14 -4.44 7.58
N VAL A 14 2.64 -4.77 6.40
CA VAL A 14 1.76 -3.89 5.65
C VAL A 14 0.40 -4.55 5.48
N ASP A 15 -0.64 -3.82 5.90
CA ASP A 15 -2.01 -4.28 5.72
C ASP A 15 -2.69 -3.36 4.72
N ALA A 16 -3.37 -3.95 3.75
CA ALA A 16 -4.20 -3.21 2.82
C ALA A 16 -5.64 -3.67 3.00
N THR A 17 -6.52 -2.74 3.27
CA THR A 17 -7.95 -3.01 3.46
C THR A 17 -8.71 -2.41 2.30
N PHE A 18 -9.57 -3.20 1.67
CA PHE A 18 -10.36 -2.77 0.53
C PHE A 18 -11.81 -2.68 0.95
N ARG A 19 -12.51 -1.64 0.48
CA ARG A 19 -13.91 -1.40 0.84
C ARG A 19 -14.76 -1.20 -0.38
N ARG A 20 -15.99 -1.72 -0.31
CA ARG A 20 -16.99 -1.49 -1.34
C ARG A 20 -18.38 -1.67 -0.73
N PRO A 21 -19.38 -0.95 -1.24
CA PRO A 21 -20.74 -1.04 -0.68
C PRO A 21 -21.43 -2.36 -1.00
N GLU A 22 -21.10 -2.99 -2.14
CA GLU A 22 -21.72 -4.25 -2.54
C GLU A 22 -20.62 -5.19 -3.03
N LEU A 23 -20.82 -6.49 -2.81
CA LEU A 23 -19.89 -7.49 -3.30
C LEU A 23 -19.96 -7.55 -4.83
N ASP A 24 -18.90 -8.07 -5.45
CA ASP A 24 -18.89 -8.23 -6.89
C ASP A 24 -19.76 -9.43 -7.28
N PRO A 25 -19.96 -9.71 -8.59
CA PRO A 25 -20.82 -10.82 -9.01
C PRO A 25 -20.39 -12.18 -8.47
N ASP A 26 -19.14 -12.35 -8.09
CA ASP A 26 -18.65 -13.60 -7.53
C ASP A 26 -18.73 -13.62 -6.00
N GLY A 27 -19.35 -12.60 -5.39
CA GLY A 27 -19.50 -12.53 -3.94
C GLY A 27 -18.24 -12.10 -3.21
N LEU A 28 -17.32 -11.40 -3.89
CA LEU A 28 -16.04 -11.00 -3.32
C LEU A 28 -15.94 -9.50 -3.16
N VAL A 29 -15.16 -9.07 -2.16
CA VAL A 29 -14.76 -7.67 -2.05
C VAL A 29 -13.67 -7.39 -3.09
N VAL A 30 -12.69 -8.28 -3.20
CA VAL A 30 -11.60 -8.18 -4.15
C VAL A 30 -11.02 -9.58 -4.35
N ASP A 31 -10.39 -9.81 -5.49
CA ASP A 31 -9.67 -11.05 -5.73
C ASP A 31 -8.40 -11.02 -4.89
N ILE A 32 -8.35 -11.84 -3.84
CA ILE A 32 -7.24 -11.84 -2.89
C ILE A 32 -5.91 -12.14 -3.55
N GLY A 33 -5.87 -13.08 -4.47
CA GLY A 33 -4.62 -13.42 -5.16
C GLY A 33 -4.05 -12.26 -5.96
N ARG A 34 -4.92 -11.54 -6.68
CA ARG A 34 -4.49 -10.37 -7.44
C ARG A 34 -4.11 -9.22 -6.50
N ALA A 35 -4.88 -9.05 -5.41
CA ALA A 35 -4.58 -7.99 -4.46
C ALA A 35 -3.21 -8.22 -3.79
N GLU A 36 -2.90 -9.46 -3.41
CA GLU A 36 -1.61 -9.78 -2.81
C GLU A 36 -0.48 -9.53 -3.79
N GLU A 37 -0.66 -9.93 -5.04
CA GLU A 37 0.36 -9.70 -6.06
C GLU A 37 0.61 -8.21 -6.27
N ARG A 38 -0.46 -7.42 -6.37
CA ARG A 38 -0.31 -5.98 -6.59
C ARG A 38 0.25 -5.28 -5.37
N LEU A 39 -0.03 -5.78 -4.17
CA LEU A 39 0.59 -5.23 -2.98
C LEU A 39 2.11 -5.48 -3.01
N LYS A 40 2.54 -6.67 -3.42
CA LYS A 40 3.98 -6.95 -3.55
C LYS A 40 4.62 -6.01 -4.56
N VAL A 41 3.94 -5.74 -5.68
CA VAL A 41 4.45 -4.82 -6.68
C VAL A 41 4.52 -3.39 -6.11
N ALA A 42 3.49 -2.99 -5.37
CA ALA A 42 3.47 -1.67 -4.76
C ALA A 42 4.60 -1.48 -3.74
N LEU A 43 5.01 -2.56 -3.09
CA LEU A 43 6.09 -2.50 -2.11
C LEU A 43 7.48 -2.66 -2.73
N ALA A 44 7.55 -3.00 -4.01
CA ALA A 44 8.83 -3.25 -4.66
C ALA A 44 9.70 -2.00 -4.62
N GLY A 45 10.93 -2.17 -4.18
CA GLY A 45 11.87 -1.07 -4.10
C GLY A 45 11.75 -0.22 -2.86
N LEU A 46 10.76 -0.48 -1.99
CA LEU A 46 10.59 0.30 -0.77
C LEU A 46 11.31 -0.30 0.44
N ASP A 47 11.49 -1.62 0.44
CA ASP A 47 12.26 -2.28 1.48
C ASP A 47 13.68 -2.46 0.97
N MET A 48 14.60 -2.85 1.67
CA MET A 48 15.96 -3.18 1.26
C MET A 48 16.74 -2.02 0.61
N ARG A 49 16.17 -0.81 0.56
CA ARG A 49 16.81 0.33 -0.05
C ARG A 49 16.74 1.53 0.85
N ASN A 50 17.70 2.41 0.69
CA ASN A 50 17.62 3.72 1.32
C ASN A 50 16.68 4.56 0.46
N LEU A 51 15.52 4.90 0.99
CA LEU A 51 14.51 5.61 0.24
C LEU A 51 14.95 6.99 -0.21
N ASP A 52 15.85 7.61 0.52
CA ASP A 52 16.34 8.94 0.15
C ASP A 52 17.15 8.91 -1.14
N GLU A 53 17.59 7.71 -1.55
CA GLU A 53 18.35 7.57 -2.78
C GLU A 53 17.45 7.30 -3.99
N LEU A 54 16.16 7.14 -3.79
CA LEU A 54 15.24 6.94 -4.90
C LEU A 54 14.84 8.29 -5.47
N ASP A 55 14.98 8.44 -6.78
CA ASP A 55 14.70 9.71 -7.45
C ASP A 55 13.30 10.23 -7.18
N GLU A 56 12.31 9.34 -7.12
CA GLU A 56 10.93 9.75 -6.92
C GLU A 56 10.70 10.35 -5.53
N PHE A 57 11.62 10.15 -4.59
CA PHE A 57 11.49 10.66 -3.23
C PHE A 57 12.46 11.79 -2.93
N THR A 58 13.16 12.28 -3.95
CA THR A 58 14.10 13.37 -3.75
C THR A 58 13.38 14.59 -3.17
N GLY A 59 13.90 15.12 -2.08
CA GLY A 59 13.28 16.26 -1.41
C GLY A 59 12.14 15.92 -0.49
N GLN A 60 11.77 14.64 -0.38
CA GLN A 60 10.69 14.21 0.49
C GLN A 60 11.23 13.68 1.82
N ASN A 61 10.44 13.86 2.87
CA ASN A 61 10.76 13.27 4.16
C ASN A 61 10.06 11.90 4.20
N THR A 62 10.84 10.82 4.15
CA THR A 62 10.30 9.48 4.00
C THR A 62 9.85 8.88 5.34
N THR A 63 8.85 9.46 5.93
CA THR A 63 8.26 8.97 7.18
C THR A 63 7.37 7.76 6.90
N THR A 64 6.95 7.08 7.95
CA THR A 64 6.02 5.96 7.82
C THR A 64 4.69 6.43 7.25
N GLU A 65 4.24 7.63 7.63
CA GLU A 65 3.03 8.23 7.08
C GLU A 65 3.15 8.48 5.59
N PHE A 66 4.30 9.00 5.16
CA PHE A 66 4.55 9.24 3.74
C PHE A 66 4.52 7.93 2.97
N LEU A 67 5.14 6.88 3.51
CA LEU A 67 5.20 5.59 2.85
C LEU A 67 3.83 4.94 2.76
N ALA A 68 3.00 5.08 3.78
CA ALA A 68 1.64 4.56 3.72
C ALA A 68 0.89 5.18 2.55
N ARG A 69 1.08 6.47 2.31
CA ARG A 69 0.47 7.15 1.18
C ARG A 69 1.04 6.69 -0.15
N VAL A 70 2.34 6.45 -0.22
CA VAL A 70 2.97 5.95 -1.45
C VAL A 70 2.38 4.60 -1.83
N VAL A 71 2.24 3.70 -0.87
CA VAL A 71 1.65 2.37 -1.13
C VAL A 71 0.20 2.52 -1.57
N PHE A 72 -0.55 3.40 -0.90
CA PHE A 72 -1.93 3.68 -1.28
C PHE A 72 -2.01 4.14 -2.73
N ASP A 73 -1.20 5.12 -3.11
CA ASP A 73 -1.22 5.67 -4.47
C ASP A 73 -0.90 4.62 -5.51
N ARG A 74 0.06 3.74 -5.22
CA ARG A 74 0.44 2.66 -6.14
C ARG A 74 -0.68 1.63 -6.30
N LEU A 75 -1.34 1.26 -5.19
CA LEU A 75 -2.47 0.33 -5.25
C LEU A 75 -3.64 0.95 -6.01
N ARG A 76 -3.92 2.22 -5.75
CA ARG A 76 -5.00 2.92 -6.43
C ARG A 76 -4.75 2.95 -7.93
N ALA A 77 -3.52 3.23 -8.34
CA ALA A 77 -3.16 3.22 -9.76
C ALA A 77 -3.35 1.83 -10.35
N SER A 78 -2.98 0.77 -9.63
CA SER A 78 -3.17 -0.61 -10.10
C SER A 78 -4.63 -0.92 -10.33
N ILE A 79 -5.52 -0.45 -9.46
CA ILE A 79 -6.97 -0.66 -9.63
C ILE A 79 -7.45 0.07 -10.87
N HIS A 80 -7.03 1.32 -11.06
CA HIS A 80 -7.46 2.11 -12.21
C HIS A 80 -6.93 1.56 -13.53
N GLU A 81 -5.80 0.87 -13.49
CA GLU A 81 -5.23 0.22 -14.68
C GLU A 81 -5.88 -1.13 -14.96
N GLY A 82 -6.75 -1.60 -14.09
CA GLY A 82 -7.43 -2.88 -14.28
C GLY A 82 -6.64 -4.09 -13.79
N ALA A 83 -5.53 -3.87 -13.08
CA ALA A 83 -4.66 -4.98 -12.67
C ALA A 83 -5.32 -5.89 -11.63
N LEU A 84 -6.32 -5.42 -10.90
CA LEU A 84 -7.06 -6.26 -9.95
C LEU A 84 -8.32 -6.88 -10.56
N GLY A 85 -8.53 -6.71 -11.87
CA GLY A 85 -9.66 -7.32 -12.58
C GLY A 85 -10.88 -6.41 -12.61
N GLU A 86 -11.87 -6.85 -13.40
CA GLU A 86 -13.10 -6.07 -13.57
C GLU A 86 -13.89 -5.94 -12.27
N GLY A 87 -13.87 -6.95 -11.43
CA GLY A 87 -14.60 -6.91 -10.16
C GLY A 87 -14.13 -5.78 -9.24
N ALA A 88 -12.90 -5.34 -9.41
CA ALA A 88 -12.36 -4.26 -8.59
C ALA A 88 -12.95 -2.89 -8.92
N ARG A 89 -13.70 -2.76 -10.00
CA ARG A 89 -14.32 -1.49 -10.37
C ARG A 89 -15.33 -0.99 -9.34
N GLY A 90 -15.88 -1.89 -8.54
CA GLY A 90 -16.81 -1.51 -7.48
C GLY A 90 -16.14 -1.07 -6.19
N LEU A 91 -14.82 -1.12 -6.11
CA LEU A 91 -14.11 -0.69 -4.91
C LEU A 91 -14.24 0.82 -4.75
N THR A 92 -14.51 1.26 -3.53
CA THR A 92 -14.70 2.69 -3.24
C THR A 92 -13.59 3.25 -2.36
N GLY A 93 -12.92 2.41 -1.60
CA GLY A 93 -11.88 2.90 -0.71
C GLY A 93 -10.80 1.89 -0.44
N ILE A 94 -9.63 2.39 -0.07
CA ILE A 94 -8.50 1.58 0.35
C ILE A 94 -7.92 2.22 1.60
N ARG A 95 -7.52 1.39 2.54
CA ARG A 95 -6.75 1.84 3.69
C ARG A 95 -5.46 1.05 3.72
N VAL A 96 -4.34 1.74 3.80
CA VAL A 96 -3.03 1.10 3.92
C VAL A 96 -2.46 1.43 5.29
N THR A 97 -2.04 0.41 6.03
CA THR A 97 -1.43 0.57 7.34
C THR A 97 -0.04 -0.05 7.31
N LEU A 98 0.95 0.72 7.69
CA LEU A 98 2.32 0.24 7.84
C LEU A 98 2.63 0.14 9.33
N HIS A 99 3.04 -1.05 9.75
CA HIS A 99 3.42 -1.31 11.13
C HIS A 99 4.95 -1.43 11.20
N GLU A 100 5.59 -0.52 11.94
CA GLU A 100 7.02 -0.66 12.19
C GLU A 100 7.23 -1.64 13.33
N SER A 101 6.33 -1.61 14.30
CA SER A 101 6.35 -2.51 15.44
C SER A 101 4.92 -2.60 15.96
N HIS A 102 4.71 -3.38 17.01
CA HIS A 102 3.36 -3.51 17.57
C HIS A 102 2.88 -2.22 18.25
N VAL A 103 3.75 -1.24 18.46
CA VAL A 103 3.38 0.01 19.11
C VAL A 103 3.54 1.24 18.20
N ALA A 104 4.02 1.04 16.97
CA ALA A 104 4.24 2.16 16.05
C ALA A 104 3.73 1.80 14.66
N TRP A 105 2.76 2.55 14.19
CA TRP A 105 2.18 2.33 12.86
C TRP A 105 1.67 3.64 12.31
N ALA A 106 1.42 3.66 11.01
CA ALA A 106 0.78 4.78 10.34
C ALA A 106 -0.16 4.24 9.27
N SER A 107 -1.23 4.96 9.03
CA SER A 107 -2.22 4.56 8.03
C SER A 107 -2.53 5.71 7.10
N PHE A 108 -2.88 5.38 5.88
CA PHE A 108 -3.48 6.32 4.94
C PHE A 108 -4.72 5.68 4.33
N GLU A 109 -5.81 6.43 4.31
CA GLU A 109 -7.07 5.93 3.79
C GLU A 109 -7.62 6.96 2.82
N GLY A 110 -8.15 6.50 1.70
CA GLY A 110 -8.74 7.38 0.72
C GLY A 110 -9.65 6.64 -0.24
N GLU A 111 -10.24 7.41 -1.13
CA GLU A 111 -11.12 6.85 -2.15
C GLU A 111 -10.31 6.31 -3.32
N VAL A 112 -10.85 5.31 -3.97
CA VAL A 112 -10.23 4.72 -5.14
C VAL A 112 -10.37 5.61 -6.38
#